data_a233b133fb226ad3185cecb8102a136d
#
_entry.id   a233b133fb226ad3185cecb8102a136d
#
_cell.length_a   1.000
_cell.length_b   1.000
_cell.length_c   1.000
_cell.angle_alpha   90.00
_cell.angle_beta   90.00
_cell.angle_gamma   90.00
#
_symmetry.space_group_name_H-M   'P 1'
#
loop_
_entity.id
_entity.type
_entity.pdbx_description
1 polymer ?
#
loop_
_entity_poly.entity_id
_entity_poly.type
_entity_poly.pdbx_seq_one_letter_code
_entity_poly.pdbx_strand_id
1 'polypeptide(L)'
;MLENVHIQLVTTRFVTIQPPRWRFQNIQSSFWRLYMNNRDGALVEGADSSYPLEKGRLYVIPAGVRFNTHVTCEVGHLYVHFDVIGLPLHFMAFREMFDMPICLPRRPDLEGEAWALMREVETGQQEHDLVLQFRIKALLYEGLALYLQSVPAEQLQRGLQLAIALDPVLPAVRYIEENLAVRLVVSELAQLCHMNEDYFIRRFRECVGHTPGQYIQGQRVKMAERLLLFTDDSISQIAERTGFGNRFYFSRVFAQHTGVSPVAYRKGARAL
;
A
#
# COMPACT_ATOMS: atom_id res chain seq x y z
N MET A 1 -0.45 19.84 7.34
CA MET A 1 -0.60 18.95 6.17
C MET A 1 -0.17 17.51 6.46
N LEU A 2 0.93 17.25 7.18
CA LEU A 2 1.38 15.90 7.53
C LEU A 2 0.99 15.46 8.96
N GLU A 3 0.20 16.25 9.66
CA GLU A 3 -0.21 15.99 11.06
C GLU A 3 -1.00 14.70 11.26
N ASN A 4 -1.60 14.17 10.19
CA ASN A 4 -2.41 12.96 10.22
C ASN A 4 -1.77 11.77 9.49
N VAL A 5 -0.47 11.85 9.16
CA VAL A 5 0.22 10.71 8.54
C VAL A 5 0.48 9.65 9.58
N HIS A 6 -0.09 8.46 9.38
CA HIS A 6 0.14 7.33 10.28
C HIS A 6 0.28 6.01 9.52
N ILE A 7 1.04 5.09 10.10
CA ILE A 7 1.24 3.76 9.54
C ILE A 7 0.21 2.81 10.13
N GLN A 8 -0.52 2.12 9.26
CA GLN A 8 -1.37 1.00 9.60
C GLN A 8 -0.70 -0.30 9.15
N LEU A 9 -0.39 -1.17 10.11
CA LEU A 9 0.12 -2.50 9.80
C LEU A 9 -1.00 -3.34 9.18
N VAL A 10 -0.65 -4.06 8.12
CA VAL A 10 -1.55 -4.99 7.42
C VAL A 10 -1.16 -6.41 7.80
N THR A 11 0.10 -6.78 7.66
CA THR A 11 0.66 -8.04 8.16
C THR A 11 2.16 -7.97 8.32
N THR A 12 2.69 -8.76 9.24
CA THR A 12 4.12 -8.97 9.43
C THR A 12 4.36 -10.46 9.53
N ARG A 13 5.21 -11.01 8.66
CA ARG A 13 5.53 -12.44 8.67
C ARG A 13 6.98 -12.68 8.32
N PHE A 14 7.49 -13.78 8.86
CA PHE A 14 8.69 -14.43 8.40
C PHE A 14 8.33 -15.74 7.71
N VAL A 15 8.86 -15.96 6.52
CA VAL A 15 8.62 -17.17 5.72
C VAL A 15 9.91 -17.64 5.07
N THR A 16 10.02 -18.94 4.85
CA THR A 16 11.07 -19.49 4.01
C THR A 16 10.58 -19.53 2.57
N ILE A 17 11.20 -18.74 1.71
CA ILE A 17 10.94 -18.72 0.27
C ILE A 17 11.96 -19.57 -0.47
N GLN A 18 11.51 -20.32 -1.49
CA GLN A 18 12.37 -21.22 -2.26
C GLN A 18 11.86 -21.42 -3.69
N PRO A 19 12.73 -21.78 -4.65
CA PRO A 19 12.30 -22.14 -5.99
C PRO A 19 11.39 -23.38 -5.99
N PRO A 20 10.41 -23.49 -6.89
CA PRO A 20 9.92 -22.43 -7.81
C PRO A 20 8.82 -21.56 -7.20
N ARG A 21 8.55 -21.69 -5.91
CA ARG A 21 7.33 -21.15 -5.26
C ARG A 21 7.29 -19.63 -5.16
N TRP A 22 8.44 -18.95 -5.09
CA TRP A 22 8.50 -17.49 -5.02
C TRP A 22 8.87 -16.88 -6.37
N ARG A 23 8.06 -17.17 -7.39
CA ARG A 23 8.16 -16.62 -8.73
C ARG A 23 6.83 -16.03 -9.16
N PHE A 24 6.68 -14.73 -8.95
CA PHE A 24 5.45 -14.01 -9.25
C PHE A 24 5.69 -12.99 -10.35
N GLN A 25 4.68 -12.80 -11.20
CA GLN A 25 4.72 -11.83 -12.29
C GLN A 25 3.61 -10.81 -12.12
N ASN A 26 3.89 -9.56 -12.46
CA ASN A 26 2.92 -8.47 -12.44
C ASN A 26 2.27 -8.24 -11.07
N ILE A 27 3.03 -8.40 -9.98
CA ILE A 27 2.50 -8.06 -8.65
C ILE A 27 2.24 -6.55 -8.61
N GLN A 28 1.05 -6.19 -8.20
CA GLN A 28 0.69 -4.82 -7.89
C GLN A 28 -0.29 -4.86 -6.72
N SER A 29 -0.08 -4.06 -5.71
CA SER A 29 -0.95 -4.03 -4.52
C SER A 29 -1.18 -2.61 -4.07
N SER A 30 -2.29 -2.43 -3.35
CA SER A 30 -2.68 -1.14 -2.79
C SER A 30 -1.96 -0.78 -1.50
N PHE A 31 -1.06 -1.62 -1.02
CA PHE A 31 -0.29 -1.44 0.21
C PHE A 31 1.22 -1.43 -0.05
N TRP A 32 1.95 -0.85 0.88
CA TRP A 32 3.40 -0.79 0.91
C TRP A 32 4.00 -2.09 1.42
N ARG A 33 5.25 -2.34 1.03
CA ARG A 33 6.02 -3.48 1.53
C ARG A 33 7.37 -3.02 2.03
N LEU A 34 7.80 -3.62 3.16
CA LEU A 34 9.19 -3.63 3.58
C LEU A 34 9.65 -5.08 3.55
N TYR A 35 10.79 -5.32 2.91
CA TYR A 35 11.41 -6.64 2.77
C TYR A 35 12.81 -6.65 3.37
N MET A 36 13.17 -7.78 4.00
CA MET A 36 14.51 -8.09 4.44
C MET A 36 14.76 -9.59 4.35
N ASN A 37 15.95 -9.97 3.92
CA ASN A 37 16.34 -11.37 3.76
C ASN A 37 17.48 -11.76 4.71
N ASN A 38 17.49 -13.02 5.16
CA ASN A 38 18.56 -13.55 6.00
C ASN A 38 19.79 -14.01 5.17
N ARG A 39 19.67 -14.10 3.85
CA ARG A 39 20.74 -14.39 2.88
C ARG A 39 20.39 -13.84 1.50
N ASP A 40 21.39 -13.79 0.62
CA ASP A 40 21.20 -13.45 -0.78
C ASP A 40 20.45 -14.55 -1.54
N GLY A 41 19.94 -14.23 -2.73
CA GLY A 41 19.30 -15.21 -3.62
C GLY A 41 17.88 -14.86 -4.05
N ALA A 42 17.31 -13.78 -3.55
CA ALA A 42 16.02 -13.27 -4.01
C ALA A 42 16.20 -11.98 -4.81
N LEU A 43 15.27 -11.73 -5.73
CA LEU A 43 15.30 -10.63 -6.68
C LEU A 43 13.89 -10.02 -6.81
N VAL A 44 13.81 -8.70 -6.82
CA VAL A 44 12.64 -7.92 -7.23
C VAL A 44 12.98 -7.19 -8.53
N GLU A 45 12.15 -7.34 -9.56
CA GLU A 45 12.32 -6.71 -10.85
C GLU A 45 11.19 -5.73 -11.12
N GLY A 46 11.52 -4.45 -11.25
CA GLY A 46 10.63 -3.41 -11.76
C GLY A 46 10.58 -3.39 -13.29
N ALA A 47 9.99 -2.32 -13.86
CA ALA A 47 9.91 -2.16 -15.32
C ALA A 47 11.30 -1.99 -15.95
N ASP A 48 12.14 -1.14 -15.35
CA ASP A 48 13.43 -0.74 -15.91
C ASP A 48 14.61 -1.00 -14.93
N SER A 49 14.36 -1.71 -13.84
CA SER A 49 15.34 -1.88 -12.77
C SER A 49 15.20 -3.24 -12.08
N SER A 50 16.32 -3.74 -11.60
CA SER A 50 16.42 -5.01 -10.90
C SER A 50 17.08 -4.79 -9.54
N TYR A 51 16.47 -5.34 -8.50
CA TYR A 51 16.88 -5.16 -7.10
C TYR A 51 17.20 -6.52 -6.49
N PRO A 52 18.47 -6.96 -6.49
CA PRO A 52 18.89 -8.10 -5.68
C PRO A 52 18.63 -7.81 -4.22
N LEU A 53 17.87 -8.68 -3.55
CA LEU A 53 17.59 -8.54 -2.13
C LEU A 53 18.78 -9.11 -1.34
N GLU A 54 19.77 -8.26 -1.10
CA GLU A 54 20.99 -8.60 -0.34
C GLU A 54 20.67 -8.91 1.12
N LYS A 55 21.45 -9.81 1.70
CA LYS A 55 21.35 -10.19 3.11
C LYS A 55 21.37 -8.98 4.03
N GLY A 56 20.35 -8.88 4.90
CA GLY A 56 20.25 -7.86 5.94
C GLY A 56 19.95 -6.44 5.46
N ARG A 57 19.71 -6.27 4.16
CA ARG A 57 19.33 -4.98 3.59
C ARG A 57 17.82 -4.79 3.64
N LEU A 58 17.41 -3.56 3.83
CA LEU A 58 15.99 -3.17 3.85
C LEU A 58 15.57 -2.60 2.49
N TYR A 59 14.48 -3.13 1.97
CA TYR A 59 13.88 -2.71 0.72
C TYR A 59 12.45 -2.25 0.95
N VAL A 60 12.12 -1.08 0.44
CA VAL A 60 10.75 -0.55 0.47
C VAL A 60 10.18 -0.57 -0.93
N ILE A 61 8.99 -1.16 -1.08
CA ILE A 61 8.22 -1.18 -2.32
C ILE A 61 6.93 -0.41 -2.07
N PRO A 62 6.75 0.75 -2.71
CA PRO A 62 5.55 1.56 -2.54
C PRO A 62 4.28 0.89 -3.04
N ALA A 63 3.14 1.32 -2.49
CA ALA A 63 1.83 0.93 -2.98
C ALA A 63 1.65 1.33 -4.46
N GLY A 64 1.07 0.44 -5.25
CA GLY A 64 0.80 0.67 -6.67
C GLY A 64 1.97 0.39 -7.61
N VAL A 65 3.19 0.17 -7.11
CA VAL A 65 4.33 -0.26 -7.91
C VAL A 65 4.10 -1.66 -8.45
N ARG A 66 4.41 -1.84 -9.74
CA ARG A 66 4.32 -3.13 -10.42
C ARG A 66 5.70 -3.76 -10.48
N PHE A 67 5.81 -5.01 -10.07
CA PHE A 67 7.09 -5.73 -10.05
C PHE A 67 6.89 -7.24 -10.19
N ASN A 68 8.00 -7.92 -10.51
CA ASN A 68 8.10 -9.38 -10.50
C ASN A 68 9.02 -9.81 -9.34
N THR A 69 8.93 -11.08 -8.96
CA THR A 69 9.82 -11.67 -7.97
C THR A 69 10.42 -12.97 -8.47
N HIS A 70 11.66 -13.23 -8.06
CA HIS A 70 12.35 -14.47 -8.34
C HIS A 70 13.27 -14.84 -7.17
N VAL A 71 13.43 -16.14 -6.92
CA VAL A 71 14.39 -16.67 -5.94
C VAL A 71 15.18 -17.82 -6.56
N THR A 72 16.49 -17.85 -6.30
CA THR A 72 17.43 -18.86 -6.85
C THR A 72 17.79 -19.94 -5.85
N CYS A 73 17.63 -19.70 -4.56
CA CYS A 73 17.88 -20.64 -3.48
C CYS A 73 16.89 -20.43 -2.35
N GLU A 74 16.95 -21.25 -1.33
CA GLU A 74 16.14 -21.07 -0.11
C GLU A 74 16.62 -19.85 0.67
N VAL A 75 15.68 -18.94 1.02
CA VAL A 75 15.93 -17.68 1.72
C VAL A 75 14.89 -17.48 2.81
N GLY A 76 15.33 -17.12 4.02
CA GLY A 76 14.44 -16.60 5.07
C GLY A 76 14.07 -15.14 4.75
N HIS A 77 12.80 -14.86 4.62
CA HIS A 77 12.23 -13.62 4.13
C HIS A 77 11.27 -13.02 5.15
N LEU A 78 11.67 -11.89 5.75
CA LEU A 78 10.80 -11.03 6.51
C LEU A 78 10.08 -10.09 5.55
N TYR A 79 8.77 -10.06 5.63
CA TYR A 79 7.99 -9.03 4.96
C TYR A 79 7.01 -8.35 5.92
N VAL A 80 6.91 -7.05 5.76
CA VAL A 80 5.91 -6.22 6.42
C VAL A 80 5.07 -5.55 5.35
N HIS A 81 3.78 -5.82 5.33
CA HIS A 81 2.82 -5.09 4.52
C HIS A 81 2.14 -4.03 5.39
N PHE A 82 2.07 -2.82 4.89
CA PHE A 82 1.55 -1.68 5.65
C PHE A 82 0.94 -0.63 4.72
N ASP A 83 0.13 0.24 5.30
CA ASP A 83 -0.37 1.43 4.65
C ASP A 83 0.18 2.68 5.30
N VAL A 84 0.29 3.71 4.49
CA VAL A 84 0.59 5.06 4.92
C VAL A 84 -0.67 5.89 4.72
N ILE A 85 -1.43 6.05 5.81
CA ILE A 85 -2.66 6.83 5.82
C ILE A 85 -2.30 8.32 5.97
N GLY A 86 -3.06 9.19 5.30
CA GLY A 86 -2.84 10.64 5.36
C GLY A 86 -1.75 11.17 4.42
N LEU A 87 -1.00 10.29 3.73
CA LEU A 87 -0.26 10.71 2.55
C LEU A 87 -1.19 10.70 1.35
N PRO A 88 -1.23 11.79 0.58
CA PRO A 88 -2.03 11.89 -0.63
C PRO A 88 -1.43 11.08 -1.80
N LEU A 89 -1.22 9.79 -1.59
CA LEU A 89 -0.57 8.85 -2.53
C LEU A 89 -1.33 8.62 -3.84
N HIS A 90 -2.58 9.03 -3.89
CA HIS A 90 -3.41 8.95 -5.10
C HIS A 90 -3.22 10.12 -6.06
N PHE A 91 -2.37 11.08 -5.69
CA PHE A 91 -2.04 12.18 -6.57
C PHE A 91 -0.91 11.79 -7.51
N MET A 92 -1.06 12.16 -8.78
CA MET A 92 -0.08 11.81 -9.82
C MET A 92 1.35 12.20 -9.43
N ALA A 93 1.54 13.31 -8.73
CA ALA A 93 2.86 13.76 -8.27
C ALA A 93 3.44 12.95 -7.12
N PHE A 94 2.62 12.48 -6.17
CA PHE A 94 3.09 11.55 -5.16
C PHE A 94 3.35 10.16 -5.74
N ARG A 95 2.64 9.80 -6.81
CA ARG A 95 2.90 8.56 -7.54
C ARG A 95 4.25 8.58 -8.23
N GLU A 96 4.68 9.73 -8.78
CA GLU A 96 6.03 9.89 -9.35
C GLU A 96 7.14 9.80 -8.29
N MET A 97 6.86 10.20 -7.04
CA MET A 97 7.81 10.09 -5.92
C MET A 97 7.98 8.66 -5.43
N PHE A 98 6.97 7.81 -5.64
CA PHE A 98 6.88 6.46 -5.09
C PHE A 98 6.60 5.44 -6.21
N ASP A 99 7.33 5.52 -7.32
CA ASP A 99 7.11 4.73 -8.53
C ASP A 99 8.00 3.49 -8.67
N MET A 100 9.00 3.35 -7.80
CA MET A 100 9.95 2.25 -7.86
C MET A 100 10.28 1.64 -6.49
N PRO A 101 10.70 0.37 -6.43
CA PRO A 101 11.34 -0.21 -5.25
C PRO A 101 12.65 0.53 -4.95
N ILE A 102 12.98 0.67 -3.67
CA ILE A 102 14.24 1.27 -3.23
C ILE A 102 14.92 0.36 -2.19
N CYS A 103 16.22 0.12 -2.36
CA CYS A 103 17.07 -0.33 -1.29
C CYS A 103 17.39 0.86 -0.39
N LEU A 104 17.00 0.80 0.89
CA LEU A 104 17.26 1.91 1.81
C LEU A 104 18.76 2.12 2.02
N PRO A 105 19.22 3.37 2.25
CA PRO A 105 20.58 3.65 2.66
C PRO A 105 20.99 2.82 3.88
N ARG A 106 22.26 2.43 3.95
CA ARG A 106 22.77 1.64 5.09
C ARG A 106 22.65 2.42 6.39
N ARG A 107 22.02 1.78 7.36
CA ARG A 107 21.84 2.26 8.73
C ARG A 107 22.00 1.07 9.67
N PRO A 108 23.20 0.86 10.25
CA PRO A 108 23.49 -0.31 11.09
C PRO A 108 22.54 -0.49 12.27
N ASP A 109 22.09 0.61 12.88
CA ASP A 109 21.11 0.64 13.94
C ASP A 109 19.73 0.12 13.48
N LEU A 110 19.25 0.59 12.33
CA LEU A 110 17.99 0.19 11.73
C LEU A 110 18.03 -1.26 11.22
N GLU A 111 19.14 -1.63 10.56
CA GLU A 111 19.37 -3.00 10.09
C GLU A 111 19.44 -3.98 11.29
N GLY A 112 20.09 -3.58 12.40
CA GLY A 112 20.14 -4.35 13.64
C GLY A 112 18.77 -4.57 14.27
N GLU A 113 17.94 -3.53 14.33
CA GLU A 113 16.56 -3.62 14.81
C GLU A 113 15.71 -4.55 13.91
N ALA A 114 15.85 -4.43 12.60
CA ALA A 114 15.14 -5.29 11.65
C ALA A 114 15.54 -6.77 11.80
N TRP A 115 16.83 -7.06 12.11
CA TRP A 115 17.30 -8.40 12.45
C TRP A 115 16.69 -8.93 13.74
N ALA A 116 16.55 -8.08 14.77
CA ALA A 116 15.90 -8.47 16.01
C ALA A 116 14.43 -8.79 15.79
N LEU A 117 13.70 -7.94 15.05
CA LEU A 117 12.30 -8.14 14.68
C LEU A 117 12.11 -9.41 13.83
N MET A 118 13.00 -9.68 12.88
CA MET A 118 12.96 -10.90 12.08
C MET A 118 12.97 -12.16 12.96
N ARG A 119 13.86 -12.22 13.96
CA ARG A 119 13.96 -13.35 14.88
C ARG A 119 12.73 -13.50 15.77
N GLU A 120 12.20 -12.38 16.27
CA GLU A 120 10.99 -12.39 17.09
C GLU A 120 9.78 -12.90 16.31
N VAL A 121 9.60 -12.44 15.06
CA VAL A 121 8.52 -12.89 14.17
C VAL A 121 8.71 -14.37 13.77
N GLU A 122 9.95 -14.83 13.53
CA GLU A 122 10.29 -16.21 13.22
C GLU A 122 9.93 -17.17 14.37
N THR A 123 10.14 -16.74 15.61
CA THR A 123 9.82 -17.55 16.81
C THR A 123 8.35 -17.57 17.17
N GLY A 124 7.50 -16.90 16.39
CA GLY A 124 6.03 -16.92 16.56
C GLY A 124 5.53 -15.99 17.66
N GLN A 125 6.31 -14.97 18.05
CA GLN A 125 5.77 -13.89 18.86
C GLN A 125 4.58 -13.24 18.13
N GLN A 126 3.44 -13.16 18.82
CA GLN A 126 2.15 -12.94 18.18
C GLN A 126 2.04 -11.54 17.57
N GLU A 127 1.38 -11.45 16.41
CA GLU A 127 0.97 -10.19 15.75
C GLU A 127 0.22 -9.22 16.70
N HIS A 128 -0.22 -9.67 17.86
CA HIS A 128 -0.98 -8.91 18.87
C HIS A 128 -0.11 -8.31 19.98
N ASP A 129 1.22 -8.54 19.96
CA ASP A 129 2.12 -7.90 20.90
C ASP A 129 2.25 -6.41 20.57
N LEU A 130 1.73 -5.56 21.46
CA LEU A 130 1.77 -4.11 21.28
C LEU A 130 3.19 -3.56 21.15
N VAL A 131 4.14 -4.11 21.94
CA VAL A 131 5.55 -3.68 21.89
C VAL A 131 6.14 -3.99 20.52
N LEU A 132 5.93 -5.20 20.01
CA LEU A 132 6.37 -5.61 18.69
C LEU A 132 5.75 -4.73 17.59
N GLN A 133 4.44 -4.44 17.66
CA GLN A 133 3.77 -3.56 16.70
C GLN A 133 4.35 -2.13 16.72
N PHE A 134 4.63 -1.56 17.91
CA PHE A 134 5.24 -0.23 18.00
C PHE A 134 6.66 -0.21 17.42
N ARG A 135 7.48 -1.24 17.69
CA ARG A 135 8.82 -1.37 17.13
C ARG A 135 8.80 -1.50 15.61
N ILE A 136 7.90 -2.32 15.06
CA ILE A 136 7.70 -2.43 13.62
C ILE A 136 7.30 -1.08 13.02
N LYS A 137 6.36 -0.36 13.64
CA LYS A 137 5.97 0.97 13.17
C LYS A 137 7.12 1.97 13.21
N ALA A 138 7.93 1.97 14.27
CA ALA A 138 9.12 2.82 14.37
C ALA A 138 10.10 2.55 13.22
N LEU A 139 10.38 1.25 12.93
CA LEU A 139 11.20 0.83 11.80
C LEU A 139 10.62 1.35 10.46
N LEU A 140 9.31 1.27 10.29
CA LEU A 140 8.64 1.72 9.06
C LEU A 140 8.66 3.24 8.91
N TYR A 141 8.47 4.02 9.98
CA TYR A 141 8.57 5.49 9.92
C TYR A 141 9.98 5.93 9.54
N GLU A 142 11.01 5.31 10.13
CA GLU A 142 12.40 5.59 9.78
C GLU A 142 12.70 5.16 8.32
N GLY A 143 12.20 4.00 7.92
CA GLY A 143 12.32 3.52 6.54
C GLY A 143 11.66 4.48 5.53
N LEU A 144 10.49 5.04 5.84
CA LEU A 144 9.85 6.05 5.00
C LEU A 144 10.64 7.37 4.97
N ALA A 145 11.22 7.80 6.09
CA ALA A 145 12.07 8.98 6.14
C ALA A 145 13.30 8.81 5.24
N LEU A 146 13.97 7.65 5.30
CA LEU A 146 15.10 7.32 4.42
C LEU A 146 14.67 7.23 2.95
N TYR A 147 13.49 6.68 2.69
CA TYR A 147 12.92 6.67 1.33
C TYR A 147 12.78 8.09 0.79
N LEU A 148 12.13 8.99 1.55
CA LEU A 148 11.91 10.38 1.16
C LEU A 148 13.23 11.14 0.96
N GLN A 149 14.25 10.85 1.75
CA GLN A 149 15.60 11.43 1.57
C GLN A 149 16.25 10.99 0.26
N SER A 150 15.86 9.84 -0.29
CA SER A 150 16.38 9.31 -1.57
C SER A 150 15.64 9.90 -2.79
N VAL A 151 14.51 10.57 -2.57
CA VAL A 151 13.71 11.20 -3.63
C VAL A 151 14.38 12.52 -4.06
N PRO A 152 14.54 12.79 -5.37
CA PRO A 152 15.09 14.06 -5.84
C PRO A 152 14.31 15.27 -5.30
N ALA A 153 15.04 16.31 -4.88
CA ALA A 153 14.45 17.48 -4.24
C ALA A 153 13.36 18.18 -5.10
N GLU A 154 13.52 18.17 -6.42
CA GLU A 154 12.52 18.72 -7.35
C GLU A 154 11.21 17.93 -7.34
N GLN A 155 11.31 16.58 -7.27
CA GLN A 155 10.12 15.72 -7.18
C GLN A 155 9.42 15.92 -5.84
N LEU A 156 10.19 16.03 -4.75
CA LEU A 156 9.66 16.31 -3.42
C LEU A 156 8.94 17.67 -3.36
N GLN A 157 9.57 18.73 -3.91
CA GLN A 157 8.94 20.05 -3.99
C GLN A 157 7.68 20.04 -4.83
N ARG A 158 7.69 19.37 -6.00
CA ARG A 158 6.52 19.24 -6.86
C ARG A 158 5.39 18.53 -6.14
N GLY A 159 5.69 17.42 -5.46
CA GLY A 159 4.73 16.68 -4.64
C GLY A 159 4.11 17.56 -3.53
N LEU A 160 4.92 18.33 -2.82
CA LEU A 160 4.45 19.24 -1.78
C LEU A 160 3.57 20.38 -2.34
N GLN A 161 3.95 20.97 -3.47
CA GLN A 161 3.14 22.02 -4.13
C GLN A 161 1.77 21.49 -4.56
N LEU A 162 1.73 20.26 -5.09
CA LEU A 162 0.49 19.62 -5.48
C LEU A 162 -0.36 19.23 -4.27
N ALA A 163 0.26 18.86 -3.16
CA ALA A 163 -0.45 18.64 -1.91
C ALA A 163 -1.11 19.92 -1.37
N ILE A 164 -0.48 21.09 -1.55
CA ILE A 164 -1.08 22.41 -1.22
C ILE A 164 -2.26 22.72 -2.16
N ALA A 165 -2.14 22.38 -3.45
CA ALA A 165 -3.22 22.58 -4.42
C ALA A 165 -4.49 21.76 -4.14
N LEU A 166 -4.41 20.78 -3.24
CA LEU A 166 -5.52 19.92 -2.82
C LEU A 166 -6.39 20.49 -1.73
N ASP A 167 -5.91 21.49 -1.04
CA ASP A 167 -6.59 22.05 0.14
C ASP A 167 -8.10 22.23 -0.06
N PRO A 168 -8.60 22.68 -1.22
CA PRO A 168 -10.03 22.87 -1.42
C PRO A 168 -10.88 21.61 -1.42
N VAL A 169 -10.34 20.44 -1.77
CA VAL A 169 -11.09 19.16 -1.85
C VAL A 169 -10.70 18.15 -0.76
N LEU A 170 -9.73 18.52 0.07
CA LEU A 170 -9.23 17.67 1.14
C LEU A 170 -10.30 17.22 2.16
N PRO A 171 -11.28 18.07 2.55
CA PRO A 171 -12.36 17.62 3.43
C PRO A 171 -13.17 16.46 2.84
N ALA A 172 -13.47 16.49 1.55
CA ALA A 172 -14.18 15.42 0.86
C ALA A 172 -13.33 14.15 0.76
N VAL A 173 -12.03 14.27 0.48
CA VAL A 173 -11.11 13.13 0.40
C VAL A 173 -11.07 12.41 1.76
N ARG A 174 -10.88 13.14 2.86
CA ARG A 174 -10.86 12.56 4.21
C ARG A 174 -12.19 11.86 4.54
N TYR A 175 -13.29 12.53 4.28
CA TYR A 175 -14.60 11.97 4.52
C TYR A 175 -14.84 10.67 3.74
N ILE A 176 -14.41 10.61 2.47
CA ILE A 176 -14.49 9.39 1.65
C ILE A 176 -13.67 8.26 2.30
N GLU A 177 -12.41 8.52 2.68
CA GLU A 177 -11.51 7.51 3.25
C GLU A 177 -12.02 6.93 4.56
N GLU A 178 -12.66 7.75 5.40
CA GLU A 178 -13.23 7.35 6.68
C GLU A 178 -14.58 6.63 6.54
N ASN A 179 -15.28 6.81 5.41
CA ASN A 179 -16.66 6.39 5.24
C ASN A 179 -16.92 5.47 4.03
N LEU A 180 -15.92 4.66 3.62
CA LEU A 180 -16.01 3.82 2.41
C LEU A 180 -17.15 2.80 2.45
N ALA A 181 -17.52 2.30 3.63
CA ALA A 181 -18.54 1.27 3.81
C ALA A 181 -19.98 1.79 3.60
N VAL A 182 -20.21 3.09 3.73
CA VAL A 182 -21.54 3.68 3.61
C VAL A 182 -21.78 4.28 2.24
N ARG A 183 -23.04 4.66 1.97
CA ARG A 183 -23.39 5.38 0.73
C ARG A 183 -22.81 6.80 0.79
N LEU A 184 -21.98 7.12 -0.19
CA LEU A 184 -21.39 8.45 -0.37
C LEU A 184 -22.12 9.18 -1.50
N VAL A 185 -22.58 10.39 -1.22
CA VAL A 185 -23.34 11.23 -2.16
C VAL A 185 -22.47 12.41 -2.58
N VAL A 186 -22.31 12.63 -3.88
CA VAL A 186 -21.39 13.66 -4.42
C VAL A 186 -21.78 15.07 -3.99
N SER A 187 -23.09 15.37 -3.90
CA SER A 187 -23.55 16.68 -3.43
C SER A 187 -23.20 16.96 -1.97
N GLU A 188 -23.22 15.94 -1.10
CA GLU A 188 -22.79 16.06 0.30
C GLU A 188 -21.26 16.31 0.40
N LEU A 189 -20.48 15.62 -0.44
CA LEU A 189 -19.03 15.83 -0.54
C LEU A 189 -18.70 17.25 -1.02
N ALA A 190 -19.49 17.78 -1.98
CA ALA A 190 -19.34 19.16 -2.45
C ALA A 190 -19.64 20.16 -1.34
N GLN A 191 -20.67 19.92 -0.52
CA GLN A 191 -21.02 20.77 0.62
C GLN A 191 -19.90 20.81 1.66
N LEU A 192 -19.23 19.67 1.95
CA LEU A 192 -18.07 19.63 2.84
C LEU A 192 -16.92 20.54 2.37
N CYS A 193 -16.84 20.77 1.06
CA CYS A 193 -15.85 21.64 0.45
C CYS A 193 -16.36 23.07 0.17
N HIS A 194 -17.57 23.41 0.62
CA HIS A 194 -18.22 24.70 0.33
C HIS A 194 -18.37 25.02 -1.15
N MET A 195 -18.63 23.98 -1.98
CA MET A 195 -18.73 24.07 -3.43
C MET A 195 -20.10 23.61 -3.91
N ASN A 196 -20.55 24.11 -5.10
CA ASN A 196 -21.62 23.45 -5.82
C ASN A 196 -21.09 22.15 -6.47
N GLU A 197 -22.00 21.24 -6.78
CA GLU A 197 -21.65 19.89 -7.23
C GLU A 197 -20.82 19.87 -8.52
N ASP A 198 -21.21 20.65 -9.55
CA ASP A 198 -20.51 20.68 -10.84
C ASP A 198 -19.10 21.24 -10.72
N TYR A 199 -18.94 22.31 -9.93
CA TYR A 199 -17.62 22.89 -9.66
C TYR A 199 -16.76 21.92 -8.85
N PHE A 200 -17.34 21.25 -7.85
CA PHE A 200 -16.65 20.24 -7.05
C PHE A 200 -16.16 19.08 -7.89
N ILE A 201 -17.00 18.50 -8.76
CA ILE A 201 -16.60 17.37 -9.63
C ILE A 201 -15.41 17.75 -10.50
N ARG A 202 -15.46 18.94 -11.13
CA ARG A 202 -14.38 19.45 -11.96
C ARG A 202 -13.11 19.66 -11.13
N ARG A 203 -13.22 20.37 -10.00
CA ARG A 203 -12.08 20.67 -9.13
C ARG A 203 -11.48 19.42 -8.51
N PHE A 204 -12.31 18.50 -8.08
CA PHE A 204 -11.87 17.20 -7.56
C PHE A 204 -11.07 16.44 -8.60
N ARG A 205 -11.56 16.39 -9.87
CA ARG A 205 -10.84 15.74 -10.96
C ARG A 205 -9.52 16.43 -11.31
N GLU A 206 -9.47 17.74 -11.29
CA GLU A 206 -8.22 18.52 -11.49
C GLU A 206 -7.18 18.20 -10.40
N CYS A 207 -7.62 18.12 -9.15
CA CYS A 207 -6.75 17.89 -7.99
C CYS A 207 -6.36 16.42 -7.82
N VAL A 208 -7.31 15.49 -8.01
CA VAL A 208 -7.18 14.06 -7.68
C VAL A 208 -6.86 13.21 -8.93
N GLY A 209 -7.06 13.76 -10.13
CA GLY A 209 -6.90 13.01 -11.39
C GLY A 209 -8.10 12.13 -11.77
N HIS A 210 -9.05 11.94 -10.87
CA HIS A 210 -10.24 11.10 -11.02
C HIS A 210 -11.51 11.83 -10.59
N THR A 211 -12.66 11.45 -11.12
CA THR A 211 -13.94 11.93 -10.59
C THR A 211 -14.18 11.37 -9.17
N PRO A 212 -15.00 12.04 -8.32
CA PRO A 212 -15.29 11.54 -6.97
C PRO A 212 -15.80 10.08 -6.98
N GLY A 213 -16.67 9.72 -7.92
CA GLY A 213 -17.16 8.35 -8.04
C GLY A 213 -16.09 7.32 -8.41
N GLN A 214 -15.17 7.66 -9.32
CA GLN A 214 -14.03 6.80 -9.67
C GLN A 214 -13.08 6.65 -8.50
N TYR A 215 -12.83 7.73 -7.76
CA TYR A 215 -11.99 7.70 -6.56
C TYR A 215 -12.58 6.80 -5.48
N ILE A 216 -13.88 6.95 -5.16
CA ILE A 216 -14.59 6.10 -4.20
C ILE A 216 -14.48 4.62 -4.61
N GLN A 217 -14.74 4.30 -5.89
CA GLN A 217 -14.62 2.92 -6.37
C GLN A 217 -13.20 2.37 -6.20
N GLY A 218 -12.18 3.15 -6.55
CA GLY A 218 -10.78 2.77 -6.39
C GLY A 218 -10.41 2.48 -4.94
N GLN A 219 -10.83 3.33 -3.99
CA GLN A 219 -10.57 3.13 -2.56
C GLN A 219 -11.31 1.90 -2.01
N ARG A 220 -12.55 1.67 -2.43
CA ARG A 220 -13.31 0.46 -2.07
C ARG A 220 -12.63 -0.83 -2.58
N VAL A 221 -12.11 -0.81 -3.81
CA VAL A 221 -11.33 -1.95 -4.34
C VAL A 221 -10.08 -2.20 -3.52
N LYS A 222 -9.32 -1.15 -3.17
CA LYS A 222 -8.14 -1.29 -2.30
C LYS A 222 -8.49 -1.89 -0.93
N MET A 223 -9.59 -1.45 -0.32
CA MET A 223 -10.08 -2.05 0.92
C MET A 223 -10.46 -3.52 0.72
N ALA A 224 -11.10 -3.87 -0.40
CA ALA A 224 -11.46 -5.24 -0.73
C ALA A 224 -10.25 -6.14 -0.94
N GLU A 225 -9.18 -5.66 -1.60
CA GLU A 225 -7.91 -6.40 -1.74
C GLU A 225 -7.39 -6.84 -0.38
N ARG A 226 -7.36 -5.94 0.61
CA ARG A 226 -6.92 -6.27 1.98
C ARG A 226 -7.80 -7.33 2.63
N LEU A 227 -9.12 -7.15 2.58
CA LEU A 227 -10.04 -8.12 3.16
C LEU A 227 -9.91 -9.50 2.50
N LEU A 228 -9.70 -9.55 1.18
CA LEU A 228 -9.46 -10.81 0.45
C LEU A 228 -8.18 -11.52 0.90
N LEU A 229 -7.13 -10.76 1.23
CA LEU A 229 -5.82 -11.29 1.62
C LEU A 229 -5.79 -11.74 3.08
N PHE A 230 -6.42 -10.97 3.97
CA PHE A 230 -6.17 -11.07 5.41
C PHE A 230 -7.38 -11.51 6.23
N THR A 231 -8.52 -11.79 5.59
CA THR A 231 -9.71 -12.32 6.26
C THR A 231 -10.28 -13.54 5.54
N ASP A 232 -11.10 -14.31 6.26
CA ASP A 232 -11.88 -15.41 5.70
C ASP A 232 -13.28 -14.98 5.27
N ASP A 233 -13.56 -13.67 5.26
CA ASP A 233 -14.86 -13.13 4.86
C ASP A 233 -15.27 -13.66 3.47
N SER A 234 -16.52 -14.01 3.33
CA SER A 234 -17.09 -14.37 2.02
C SER A 234 -17.06 -13.17 1.07
N ILE A 235 -17.09 -13.43 -0.23
CA ILE A 235 -17.15 -12.36 -1.25
C ILE A 235 -18.35 -11.42 -1.02
N SER A 236 -19.45 -11.94 -0.50
CA SER A 236 -20.63 -11.14 -0.17
C SER A 236 -20.39 -10.21 1.02
N GLN A 237 -19.77 -10.72 2.08
CA GLN A 237 -19.40 -9.90 3.25
C GLN A 237 -18.39 -8.82 2.88
N ILE A 238 -17.40 -9.14 2.03
CA ILE A 238 -16.44 -8.14 1.54
C ILE A 238 -17.15 -7.06 0.72
N ALA A 239 -18.07 -7.44 -0.16
CA ALA A 239 -18.84 -6.45 -0.93
C ALA A 239 -19.62 -5.49 -0.01
N GLU A 240 -20.25 -6.02 1.02
CA GLU A 240 -20.98 -5.24 2.03
C GLU A 240 -20.04 -4.31 2.82
N ARG A 241 -18.98 -4.86 3.41
CA ARG A 241 -17.99 -4.11 4.22
C ARG A 241 -17.28 -3.01 3.43
N THR A 242 -17.18 -3.17 2.13
CA THR A 242 -16.55 -2.19 1.23
C THR A 242 -17.56 -1.26 0.55
N GLY A 243 -18.84 -1.31 0.93
CA GLY A 243 -19.87 -0.40 0.45
C GLY A 243 -20.35 -0.63 -0.98
N PHE A 244 -20.08 -1.81 -1.57
CA PHE A 244 -20.60 -2.12 -2.91
C PHE A 244 -22.07 -2.57 -2.92
N GLY A 245 -22.66 -2.91 -1.80
CA GLY A 245 -24.06 -3.27 -1.65
C GLY A 245 -24.52 -4.51 -2.46
N ASN A 246 -23.78 -4.93 -3.50
CA ASN A 246 -24.08 -6.08 -4.34
C ASN A 246 -22.81 -6.81 -4.78
N ARG A 247 -22.73 -8.12 -4.49
CA ARG A 247 -21.56 -8.96 -4.77
C ARG A 247 -21.22 -9.07 -6.26
N PHE A 248 -22.23 -9.03 -7.14
CA PHE A 248 -22.00 -9.16 -8.59
C PHE A 248 -21.41 -7.87 -9.17
N TYR A 249 -21.94 -6.73 -8.72
CA TYR A 249 -21.38 -5.42 -9.07
C TYR A 249 -19.96 -5.28 -8.53
N PHE A 250 -19.73 -5.64 -7.25
CA PHE A 250 -18.39 -5.71 -6.65
C PHE A 250 -17.42 -6.54 -7.49
N SER A 251 -17.79 -7.79 -7.81
CA SER A 251 -16.88 -8.69 -8.54
C SER A 251 -16.51 -8.15 -9.93
N ARG A 252 -17.45 -7.49 -10.63
CA ARG A 252 -17.21 -6.85 -11.92
C ARG A 252 -16.25 -5.67 -11.78
N VAL A 253 -16.50 -4.76 -10.85
CA VAL A 253 -15.64 -3.59 -10.61
C VAL A 253 -14.25 -4.00 -10.15
N PHE A 254 -14.18 -4.96 -9.24
CA PHE A 254 -12.90 -5.50 -8.76
C PHE A 254 -12.08 -6.09 -9.91
N ALA A 255 -12.68 -6.94 -10.76
CA ALA A 255 -11.99 -7.52 -11.91
C ALA A 255 -11.56 -6.45 -12.94
N GLN A 256 -12.34 -5.41 -13.13
CA GLN A 256 -11.97 -4.28 -14.00
C GLN A 256 -10.74 -3.53 -13.47
N HIS A 257 -10.61 -3.37 -12.15
CA HIS A 257 -9.48 -2.67 -11.53
C HIS A 257 -8.22 -3.53 -11.39
N THR A 258 -8.37 -4.82 -11.09
CA THR A 258 -7.24 -5.73 -10.73
C THR A 258 -6.87 -6.70 -11.85
N GLY A 259 -7.69 -6.82 -12.88
CA GLY A 259 -7.51 -7.77 -13.98
C GLY A 259 -7.97 -9.19 -13.67
N VAL A 260 -8.34 -9.51 -12.42
CA VAL A 260 -8.73 -10.85 -11.99
C VAL A 260 -9.95 -10.81 -11.06
N SER A 261 -10.70 -11.92 -11.00
CA SER A 261 -11.86 -11.97 -10.09
C SER A 261 -11.42 -11.98 -8.62
N PRO A 262 -12.27 -11.53 -7.67
CA PRO A 262 -11.97 -11.56 -6.24
C PRO A 262 -11.58 -12.95 -5.73
N VAL A 263 -12.23 -14.01 -6.25
CA VAL A 263 -11.92 -15.40 -5.90
C VAL A 263 -10.54 -15.81 -6.40
N ALA A 264 -10.19 -15.46 -7.64
CA ALA A 264 -8.87 -15.74 -8.22
C ALA A 264 -7.77 -14.96 -7.47
N TYR A 265 -8.04 -13.70 -7.12
CA TYR A 265 -7.14 -12.85 -6.35
C TYR A 265 -6.82 -13.48 -4.99
N ARG A 266 -7.83 -13.92 -4.23
CA ARG A 266 -7.66 -14.62 -2.94
C ARG A 266 -6.86 -15.91 -3.08
N LYS A 267 -7.16 -16.73 -4.09
CA LYS A 267 -6.44 -17.99 -4.33
C LYS A 267 -4.98 -17.77 -4.67
N GLY A 268 -4.68 -16.81 -5.53
CA GLY A 268 -3.32 -16.45 -5.90
C GLY A 268 -2.49 -15.99 -4.70
N ALA A 269 -3.08 -15.21 -3.82
CA ALA A 269 -2.40 -14.68 -2.64
C ALA A 269 -2.18 -15.72 -1.52
N ARG A 270 -3.09 -16.69 -1.38
CA ARG A 270 -2.96 -17.79 -0.39
C ARG A 270 -2.00 -18.89 -0.84
N ALA A 271 -1.60 -18.88 -2.09
CA ALA A 271 -0.55 -19.76 -2.63
C ALA A 271 0.86 -19.22 -2.36
N LEU A 272 0.95 -18.02 -1.77
CA LEU A 272 2.15 -17.32 -1.28
C LEU A 272 2.40 -17.66 0.16
#